data_8f2c5ea0f004a36955b602c413fafa38
#
_entry.id   8f2c5ea0f004a36955b602c413fafa38
#
_cell.length_a   1.000
_cell.length_b   1.000
_cell.length_c   1.000
_cell.angle_alpha   90.00
_cell.angle_beta   90.00
_cell.angle_gamma   90.00
#
_symmetry.space_group_name_H-M   'P 1'
#
loop_
_entity.id
_entity.type
_entity.pdbx_description
1 polymer ?
#
loop_
_entity_poly.entity_id
_entity_poly.type
_entity_poly.pdbx_seq_one_letter_code
_entity_poly.pdbx_strand_id
1 'polypeptide(L)'
;MLPKNKQIFIVDDDESVCRALSVLLSTYGFSVKTFICAENFFNTVPNSALGCLILDIHMSGLDGWETQQRLRKSGSRRPVIIMSADKNEGLNERALKAGASGYLQKPFSDQDLVNLINIAVGKNKTLKRE
;
A
#
# COMPACT_ATOMS: atom_id res chain seq x y z
N MET A 1 9.24 21.67 -6.27
CA MET A 1 8.66 20.54 -6.99
C MET A 1 8.39 19.39 -6.02
N LEU A 2 7.18 18.89 -6.05
CA LEU A 2 6.83 17.79 -5.17
C LEU A 2 7.38 16.48 -5.72
N PRO A 3 8.00 15.67 -4.86
CA PRO A 3 8.46 14.35 -5.28
C PRO A 3 7.27 13.48 -5.70
N LYS A 4 7.40 12.79 -6.81
CA LYS A 4 6.36 11.90 -7.29
C LYS A 4 6.11 10.73 -6.36
N ASN A 5 7.07 10.42 -5.50
CA ASN A 5 6.95 9.31 -4.54
C ASN A 5 6.18 9.70 -3.27
N LYS A 6 5.61 10.91 -3.23
CA LYS A 6 4.76 11.32 -2.10
C LYS A 6 3.30 10.92 -2.28
N GLN A 7 2.94 10.34 -3.40
CA GLN A 7 1.57 9.85 -3.61
C GLN A 7 1.37 8.52 -2.94
N ILE A 8 0.31 8.42 -2.16
CA ILE A 8 -0.10 7.18 -1.49
C ILE A 8 -1.50 6.82 -1.95
N PHE A 9 -1.70 5.54 -2.26
CA PHE A 9 -3.04 4.97 -2.52
C PHE A 9 -3.36 4.03 -1.39
N ILE A 10 -4.58 4.11 -0.86
CA ILE A 10 -5.03 3.23 0.21
C ILE A 10 -6.25 2.45 -0.28
N VAL A 11 -6.19 1.13 -0.16
CA VAL A 11 -7.32 0.26 -0.48
C VAL A 11 -7.71 -0.48 0.79
N ASP A 12 -8.87 -0.15 1.34
CA ASP A 12 -9.40 -0.73 2.58
C ASP A 12 -10.91 -0.50 2.57
N ASP A 13 -11.70 -1.53 2.80
CA ASP A 13 -13.16 -1.40 2.76
C ASP A 13 -13.75 -0.71 4.00
N ASP A 14 -12.94 -0.41 5.00
CA ASP A 14 -13.36 0.35 6.17
C ASP A 14 -13.08 1.84 5.94
N GLU A 15 -14.15 2.61 5.72
CA GLU A 15 -14.03 4.04 5.44
C GLU A 15 -13.38 4.81 6.59
N SER A 16 -13.59 4.37 7.83
CA SER A 16 -12.99 5.05 8.97
C SER A 16 -11.47 4.88 8.98
N VAL A 17 -10.98 3.71 8.58
CA VAL A 17 -9.55 3.47 8.44
C VAL A 17 -8.97 4.33 7.32
N CYS A 18 -9.65 4.37 6.18
CA CYS A 18 -9.23 5.21 5.05
C CYS A 18 -9.10 6.67 5.49
N ARG A 19 -10.10 7.16 6.20
CA ARG A 19 -10.12 8.55 6.66
C ARG A 19 -9.00 8.84 7.65
N ALA A 20 -8.84 7.95 8.62
CA ALA A 20 -7.80 8.13 9.65
C ALA A 20 -6.41 8.12 9.04
N LEU A 21 -6.12 7.18 8.15
CA LEU A 21 -4.82 7.10 7.50
C LEU A 21 -4.58 8.29 6.56
N SER A 22 -5.63 8.75 5.89
CA SER A 22 -5.52 9.91 5.01
C SER A 22 -5.12 11.16 5.78
N VAL A 23 -5.78 11.41 6.91
CA VAL A 23 -5.45 12.55 7.77
C VAL A 23 -4.02 12.41 8.29
N LEU A 24 -3.69 11.24 8.82
CA LEU A 24 -2.37 10.97 9.36
C LEU A 24 -1.27 11.23 8.35
N LEU A 25 -1.37 10.61 7.19
CA LEU A 25 -0.32 10.71 6.18
C LEU A 25 -0.23 12.10 5.57
N SER A 26 -1.34 12.81 5.50
CA SER A 26 -1.34 14.20 5.06
C SER A 26 -0.50 15.07 5.96
N THR A 27 -0.50 14.82 7.28
CA THR A 27 0.31 15.60 8.20
C THR A 27 1.81 15.37 7.98
N TYR A 28 2.18 14.26 7.36
CA TYR A 28 3.57 13.97 7.02
C TYR A 28 3.93 14.41 5.60
N GLY A 29 3.02 15.11 4.93
CA GLY A 29 3.30 15.67 3.61
C GLY A 29 2.97 14.76 2.44
N PHE A 30 2.30 13.63 2.67
CA PHE A 30 1.89 12.74 1.60
C PHE A 30 0.58 13.20 0.98
N SER A 31 0.42 12.94 -0.31
CA SER A 31 -0.84 13.11 -1.01
C SER A 31 -1.54 11.75 -1.02
N VAL A 32 -2.78 11.69 -0.57
CA VAL A 32 -3.45 10.40 -0.34
C VAL A 32 -4.74 10.30 -1.14
N LYS A 33 -4.93 9.17 -1.81
CA LYS A 33 -6.20 8.81 -2.43
C LYS A 33 -6.64 7.47 -1.87
N THR A 34 -7.92 7.36 -1.52
CA THR A 34 -8.45 6.17 -0.87
C THR A 34 -9.50 5.48 -1.75
N PHE A 35 -9.56 4.17 -1.62
CA PHE A 35 -10.51 3.32 -2.36
C PHE A 35 -11.06 2.28 -1.40
N ILE A 36 -12.35 2.04 -1.46
CA ILE A 36 -12.99 1.06 -0.56
C ILE A 36 -13.01 -0.34 -1.15
N CYS A 37 -12.55 -0.51 -2.38
CA CYS A 37 -12.40 -1.83 -2.98
C CYS A 37 -11.31 -1.80 -4.03
N ALA A 38 -10.76 -2.98 -4.32
CA ALA A 38 -9.66 -3.09 -5.27
C ALA A 38 -10.10 -2.73 -6.70
N GLU A 39 -11.32 -3.10 -7.06
CA GLU A 39 -11.82 -2.81 -8.41
C GLU A 39 -11.81 -1.31 -8.70
N ASN A 40 -12.24 -0.49 -7.75
CA ASN A 40 -12.22 0.96 -7.93
C ASN A 40 -10.79 1.47 -8.12
N PHE A 41 -9.85 0.90 -7.38
CA PHE A 41 -8.45 1.25 -7.53
C PHE A 41 -7.97 0.92 -8.96
N PHE A 42 -8.21 -0.31 -9.42
CA PHE A 42 -7.77 -0.72 -10.75
C PHE A 42 -8.41 0.11 -11.86
N ASN A 43 -9.67 0.49 -11.69
CA ASN A 43 -10.39 1.28 -12.70
C ASN A 43 -9.92 2.72 -12.76
N THR A 44 -9.33 3.22 -11.68
CA THR A 44 -8.97 4.64 -11.55
C THR A 44 -7.48 4.89 -11.76
N VAL A 45 -6.63 3.97 -11.28
CA VAL A 45 -5.18 4.21 -11.22
C VAL A 45 -4.45 3.29 -12.20
N PRO A 46 -3.88 3.85 -13.26
CA PRO A 46 -3.11 3.03 -14.20
C PRO A 46 -1.77 2.60 -13.61
N ASN A 47 -1.18 1.54 -14.15
CA ASN A 47 0.12 1.05 -13.69
C ASN A 47 1.22 2.11 -13.85
N SER A 48 1.05 3.04 -14.79
CA SER A 48 2.04 4.08 -15.01
C SER A 48 2.02 5.18 -13.95
N ALA A 49 0.95 5.27 -13.16
CA ALA A 49 0.88 6.28 -12.10
C ALA A 49 1.82 5.89 -10.96
N LEU A 50 2.66 6.83 -10.54
CA LEU A 50 3.59 6.60 -9.44
C LEU A 50 2.87 6.73 -8.10
N GLY A 51 3.32 5.96 -7.12
CA GLY A 51 2.78 6.02 -5.77
C GLY A 51 2.86 4.68 -5.08
N CYS A 52 2.89 4.72 -3.75
CA CYS A 52 2.90 3.53 -2.91
C CYS A 52 1.47 3.11 -2.59
N LEU A 53 1.19 1.83 -2.67
CA LEU A 53 -0.13 1.29 -2.34
C LEU A 53 -0.10 0.67 -0.94
N ILE A 54 -1.04 1.07 -0.09
CA ILE A 54 -1.27 0.44 1.20
C ILE A 54 -2.55 -0.37 1.06
N LEU A 55 -2.47 -1.66 1.30
CA LEU A 55 -3.49 -2.62 0.92
C LEU A 55 -3.88 -3.50 2.11
N ASP A 56 -5.15 -3.44 2.49
CA ASP A 56 -5.68 -4.32 3.53
C ASP A 56 -5.92 -5.72 2.96
N ILE A 57 -5.60 -6.75 3.73
CA ILE A 57 -5.82 -8.13 3.30
C ILE A 57 -7.30 -8.49 3.29
N HIS A 58 -8.00 -8.10 4.35
CA HIS A 58 -9.38 -8.55 4.56
C HIS A 58 -10.37 -7.55 3.97
N MET A 59 -10.83 -7.83 2.77
CA MET A 59 -11.82 -7.01 2.08
C MET A 59 -12.86 -7.92 1.43
N SER A 60 -14.08 -7.38 1.30
CA SER A 60 -15.10 -8.05 0.50
C SER A 60 -14.72 -8.00 -0.97
N GLY A 61 -15.13 -8.99 -1.73
CA GLY A 61 -14.79 -9.08 -3.14
C GLY A 61 -13.34 -9.53 -3.29
N LEU A 62 -12.57 -8.79 -4.06
CA LEU A 62 -11.17 -9.10 -4.28
C LEU A 62 -10.37 -8.77 -3.02
N ASP A 63 -9.83 -9.79 -2.34
CA ASP A 63 -9.07 -9.56 -1.11
C ASP A 63 -7.65 -9.06 -1.42
N GLY A 64 -6.88 -8.79 -0.36
CA GLY A 64 -5.55 -8.22 -0.51
C GLY A 64 -4.58 -9.14 -1.24
N TRP A 65 -4.67 -10.44 -1.01
CA TRP A 65 -3.78 -11.40 -1.69
C TRP A 65 -4.08 -11.47 -3.18
N GLU A 66 -5.35 -11.54 -3.52
CA GLU A 66 -5.78 -11.56 -4.92
C GLU A 66 -5.41 -10.26 -5.63
N THR A 67 -5.57 -9.15 -4.93
CA THR A 67 -5.21 -7.84 -5.46
C THR A 67 -3.72 -7.77 -5.75
N GLN A 68 -2.89 -8.24 -4.82
CA GLN A 68 -1.45 -8.24 -4.99
C GLN A 68 -1.03 -9.13 -6.18
N GLN A 69 -1.65 -10.29 -6.31
CA GLN A 69 -1.38 -11.19 -7.41
C GLN A 69 -1.73 -10.55 -8.75
N ARG A 70 -2.87 -9.87 -8.81
CA ARG A 70 -3.30 -9.17 -10.01
C ARG A 70 -2.35 -8.05 -10.40
N LEU A 71 -1.86 -7.30 -9.41
CA LEU A 71 -0.86 -6.26 -9.63
C LEU A 71 0.41 -6.84 -10.26
N ARG A 72 0.90 -7.93 -9.71
CA ARG A 72 2.10 -8.57 -10.23
C ARG A 72 1.92 -9.06 -11.64
N LYS A 73 0.79 -9.70 -11.93
CA LYS A 73 0.48 -10.19 -13.27
C LYS A 73 0.39 -9.07 -14.30
N SER A 74 -0.05 -7.90 -13.87
CA SER A 74 -0.18 -6.74 -14.76
C SER A 74 1.15 -6.02 -14.99
N GLY A 75 2.21 -6.43 -14.30
CA GLY A 75 3.53 -5.81 -14.44
C GLY A 75 3.71 -4.54 -13.62
N SER A 76 2.83 -4.30 -12.65
CA SER A 76 2.95 -3.13 -11.79
C SER A 76 4.24 -3.19 -10.98
N ARG A 77 4.96 -2.08 -10.90
CA ARG A 77 6.20 -1.95 -10.13
C ARG A 77 6.04 -1.08 -8.91
N ARG A 78 4.81 -0.65 -8.62
CA ARG A 78 4.63 0.22 -7.45
C ARG A 78 4.92 -0.52 -6.16
N PRO A 79 5.51 0.14 -5.18
CA PRO A 79 5.68 -0.45 -3.85
C PRO A 79 4.31 -0.73 -3.23
N VAL A 80 4.17 -1.89 -2.60
CA VAL A 80 2.93 -2.29 -1.95
C VAL A 80 3.24 -2.66 -0.51
N ILE A 81 2.51 -2.06 0.42
CA ILE A 81 2.56 -2.41 1.84
C ILE A 81 1.25 -3.07 2.18
N ILE A 82 1.32 -4.31 2.65
CA ILE A 82 0.13 -5.06 3.06
C ILE A 82 -0.09 -4.84 4.55
N MET A 83 -1.34 -4.59 4.94
CA MET A 83 -1.69 -4.44 6.35
C MET A 83 -2.81 -5.40 6.72
N SER A 84 -2.83 -5.81 7.99
CA SER A 84 -3.83 -6.74 8.48
C SER A 84 -3.95 -6.64 10.01
N ALA A 85 -5.16 -6.85 10.50
CA ALA A 85 -5.41 -7.03 11.94
C ALA A 85 -5.17 -8.48 12.38
N ASP A 86 -4.97 -9.38 11.44
CA ASP A 86 -4.77 -10.80 11.71
C ASP A 86 -3.39 -11.01 12.36
N LYS A 87 -3.37 -11.78 13.44
CA LYS A 87 -2.14 -12.03 14.19
C LYS A 87 -1.48 -13.37 13.86
N ASN A 88 -1.89 -14.00 12.77
CA ASN A 88 -1.27 -15.27 12.36
C ASN A 88 0.20 -15.06 12.01
N GLU A 89 1.02 -15.97 12.51
CA GLU A 89 2.43 -15.97 12.18
C GLU A 89 2.62 -16.29 10.70
N GLY A 90 3.66 -15.74 10.12
CA GLY A 90 3.98 -16.02 8.73
C GLY A 90 3.35 -15.07 7.73
N LEU A 91 2.47 -14.15 8.15
CA LEU A 91 1.87 -13.20 7.22
C LEU A 91 2.90 -12.25 6.63
N ASN A 92 3.86 -11.82 7.43
CA ASN A 92 4.94 -10.98 6.95
C ASN A 92 5.71 -11.69 5.83
N GLU A 93 6.08 -12.94 6.06
CA GLU A 93 6.80 -13.73 5.07
C GLU A 93 5.96 -13.97 3.83
N ARG A 94 4.67 -14.26 4.01
CA ARG A 94 3.76 -14.44 2.88
C ARG A 94 3.64 -13.17 2.04
N ALA A 95 3.58 -12.01 2.69
CA ALA A 95 3.50 -10.73 2.00
C ALA A 95 4.74 -10.50 1.15
N LEU A 96 5.92 -10.75 1.72
CA LEU A 96 7.17 -10.57 0.99
C LEU A 96 7.28 -11.55 -0.18
N LYS A 97 6.86 -12.80 0.01
CA LYS A 97 6.85 -13.78 -1.07
C LYS A 97 5.87 -13.40 -2.18
N ALA A 98 4.79 -12.72 -1.84
CA ALA A 98 3.82 -12.25 -2.82
C ALA A 98 4.33 -10.99 -3.56
N GLY A 99 5.51 -10.51 -3.22
CA GLY A 99 6.11 -9.36 -3.89
C GLY A 99 5.84 -8.02 -3.22
N ALA A 100 5.23 -8.02 -2.04
CA ALA A 100 5.01 -6.78 -1.31
C ALA A 100 6.33 -6.21 -0.81
N SER A 101 6.39 -4.89 -0.69
CA SER A 101 7.57 -4.20 -0.16
C SER A 101 7.61 -4.23 1.36
N GLY A 102 6.48 -4.47 2.01
CA GLY A 102 6.43 -4.54 3.46
C GLY A 102 5.09 -5.01 3.96
N TYR A 103 5.02 -5.26 5.26
CA TYR A 103 3.83 -5.74 5.94
C TYR A 103 3.70 -5.02 7.28
N LEU A 104 2.49 -4.61 7.62
CA LEU A 104 2.17 -3.99 8.91
C LEU A 104 1.00 -4.69 9.56
N GLN A 105 1.17 -5.06 10.82
CA GLN A 105 0.09 -5.61 11.63
C GLN A 105 -0.63 -4.48 12.37
N LYS A 106 -1.95 -4.45 12.27
CA LYS A 106 -2.76 -3.48 13.03
C LYS A 106 -2.89 -3.94 14.49
N PRO A 107 -2.88 -3.07 15.46
CA PRO A 107 -2.64 -1.64 15.32
C PRO A 107 -1.14 -1.34 15.17
N PHE A 108 -0.82 -0.30 14.45
CA PHE A 108 0.57 0.13 14.27
C PHE A 108 0.68 1.62 14.59
N SER A 109 1.90 2.06 14.91
CA SER A 109 2.14 3.47 15.18
C SER A 109 2.28 4.25 13.88
N ASP A 110 2.04 5.56 13.96
CA ASP A 110 2.26 6.47 12.84
C ASP A 110 3.67 6.32 12.30
N GLN A 111 4.63 6.26 13.22
CA GLN A 111 6.03 6.22 12.85
C GLN A 111 6.39 4.93 12.11
N ASP A 112 5.81 3.81 12.54
CA ASP A 112 6.05 2.52 11.85
C ASP A 112 5.57 2.58 10.42
N LEU A 113 4.39 3.14 10.20
CA LEU A 113 3.83 3.25 8.86
C LEU A 113 4.67 4.17 7.98
N VAL A 114 5.00 5.34 8.49
CA VAL A 114 5.78 6.33 7.72
C VAL A 114 7.17 5.80 7.39
N ASN A 115 7.81 5.15 8.37
CA ASN A 115 9.13 4.56 8.13
C ASN A 115 9.08 3.50 7.04
N LEU A 116 8.06 2.65 7.08
CA LEU A 116 7.94 1.59 6.09
C LEU A 116 7.67 2.14 4.70
N ILE A 117 6.85 3.17 4.61
CA ILE A 117 6.60 3.85 3.33
C ILE A 117 7.91 4.41 2.77
N ASN A 118 8.66 5.10 3.59
CA ASN A 118 9.92 5.71 3.15
C ASN A 118 10.92 4.67 2.69
N ILE A 119 11.00 3.55 3.39
CA ILE A 119 11.89 2.45 3.00
C ILE A 119 11.43 1.85 1.65
N ALA A 120 10.15 1.59 1.51
CA ALA A 120 9.60 0.99 0.29
C ALA A 120 9.83 1.88 -0.93
N VAL A 121 9.56 3.18 -0.78
CA VAL A 121 9.74 4.14 -1.85
C VAL A 121 11.23 4.32 -2.15
N GLY A 122 12.07 4.36 -1.11
CA GLY A 122 13.51 4.50 -1.27
C GLY A 122 14.13 3.33 -2.01
N LYS A 123 13.74 2.10 -1.68
CA LYS A 123 14.23 0.92 -2.39
C LYS A 123 13.85 0.93 -3.87
N ASN A 124 12.59 1.29 -4.16
CA ASN A 124 12.13 1.36 -5.53
C ASN A 124 12.91 2.40 -6.32
N LYS A 125 13.16 3.55 -5.71
CA LYS A 125 13.94 4.61 -6.31
C LYS A 125 15.39 4.18 -6.55
N THR A 126 15.97 3.48 -5.60
CA THR A 126 17.35 3.00 -5.70
C THR A 126 17.48 2.01 -6.86
N LEU A 127 16.53 1.09 -6.99
CA LEU A 127 16.53 0.13 -8.09
C LEU A 127 16.45 0.81 -9.45
N LYS A 128 15.73 1.90 -9.54
CA LYS A 128 15.61 2.64 -10.81
C LYS A 128 16.91 3.28 -11.24
N ARG A 129 17.76 3.63 -10.31
CA ARG A 129 19.03 4.28 -10.62
C ARG A 129 20.03 3.32 -11.24
N GLU A 130 19.86 2.07 -10.94
CA GLU A 130 20.75 1.03 -11.43
C GLU A 130 20.25 0.42 -12.71
#